data_9f33c51855b5b6f00814a6e1d9557597
#
_entry.id   9f33c51855b5b6f00814a6e1d9557597
#
_cell.length_a   1.000
_cell.length_b   1.000
_cell.length_c   1.000
_cell.angle_alpha   90.00
_cell.angle_beta   90.00
_cell.angle_gamma   90.00
#
_symmetry.space_group_name_H-M   'P 1'
#
loop_
_entity.id
_entity.type
_entity.pdbx_description
1 polymer ?
#
loop_
_entity_poly.entity_id
_entity_poly.type
_entity_poly.pdbx_seq_one_letter_code
_entity_poly.pdbx_strand_id
1 'polypeptide(L)'
;MTPDGERAWYVVHTYSGYEHKVKTALEERIRALGKPDLFGEILVPSEKVVELVKGKKKTSSRKFFPGYILVNMRLNNETWHLVKSTPKVTGFLGGGSDPSSIPSIPESEVREITHQMAEGAVKPKPKVLFEQGEQVKVIDGPFQDFNGVVEEVKPDKGKLRVLISIFGRATPVELDFVQVEKA
;
A
#
# COMPACT_ATOMS: atom_id res chain seq x y z
N MET A 1 -25.03 4.62 -13.98
CA MET A 1 -25.03 5.78 -14.90
C MET A 1 -25.01 7.02 -14.04
N THR A 2 -23.90 7.73 -13.99
CA THR A 2 -23.86 9.04 -13.34
C THR A 2 -24.75 9.99 -14.14
N PRO A 3 -25.55 10.83 -13.48
CA PRO A 3 -26.35 11.83 -14.19
C PRO A 3 -25.43 12.72 -15.02
N ASP A 4 -25.93 13.10 -16.17
CA ASP A 4 -25.24 14.00 -17.12
C ASP A 4 -24.64 15.21 -16.41
N GLY A 5 -23.35 15.21 -16.18
CA GLY A 5 -22.64 16.36 -15.62
C GLY A 5 -21.61 16.08 -14.54
N GLU A 6 -21.63 14.97 -13.84
CA GLU A 6 -20.73 14.71 -12.74
C GLU A 6 -19.63 13.69 -13.10
N ARG A 7 -18.43 13.95 -12.59
CA ARG A 7 -17.33 13.00 -12.65
C ARG A 7 -17.52 11.92 -11.58
N ALA A 8 -17.20 10.68 -11.93
CA ALA A 8 -17.21 9.57 -11.01
C ALA A 8 -15.88 8.82 -11.09
N TRP A 9 -15.64 7.97 -10.11
CA TRP A 9 -14.45 7.14 -10.07
C TRP A 9 -14.71 5.80 -10.73
N TYR A 10 -13.79 5.39 -11.59
CA TYR A 10 -13.82 4.11 -12.29
C TYR A 10 -12.51 3.36 -12.11
N VAL A 11 -12.59 2.04 -12.07
CA VAL A 11 -11.41 1.17 -12.01
C VAL A 11 -11.01 0.77 -13.42
N VAL A 12 -9.75 1.02 -13.76
CA VAL A 12 -9.17 0.64 -15.03
C VAL A 12 -8.14 -0.46 -14.79
N HIS A 13 -8.29 -1.56 -15.52
CA HIS A 13 -7.35 -2.66 -15.49
C HIS A 13 -6.21 -2.44 -16.48
N THR A 14 -4.98 -2.61 -16.01
CA THR A 14 -3.75 -2.46 -16.78
C THR A 14 -2.90 -3.72 -16.64
N TYR A 15 -1.84 -3.82 -17.43
CA TYR A 15 -0.83 -4.84 -17.15
C TYR A 15 -0.08 -4.51 -15.85
N SER A 16 0.12 -5.52 -15.04
CA SER A 16 0.85 -5.39 -13.78
C SER A 16 2.28 -4.84 -14.00
N GLY A 17 2.65 -3.83 -13.23
CA GLY A 17 3.92 -3.13 -13.38
C GLY A 17 3.90 -1.92 -14.32
N TYR A 18 2.82 -1.72 -15.08
CA TYR A 18 2.68 -0.61 -16.03
C TYR A 18 1.75 0.51 -15.56
N GLU A 19 1.26 0.46 -14.33
CA GLU A 19 0.27 1.39 -13.79
C GLU A 19 0.71 2.84 -13.87
N HIS A 20 1.94 3.16 -13.50
CA HIS A 20 2.49 4.51 -13.59
C HIS A 20 2.68 4.98 -15.04
N LYS A 21 3.10 4.07 -15.92
CA LYS A 21 3.23 4.37 -17.36
C LYS A 21 1.87 4.67 -17.98
N VAL A 22 0.84 3.91 -17.59
CA VAL A 22 -0.54 4.15 -18.04
C VAL A 22 -1.05 5.48 -17.51
N LYS A 23 -0.81 5.78 -16.23
CA LYS A 23 -1.17 7.09 -15.66
C LYS A 23 -0.57 8.23 -16.46
N THR A 24 0.73 8.21 -16.71
CA THR A 24 1.42 9.23 -17.49
C THR A 24 0.87 9.34 -18.91
N ALA A 25 0.66 8.21 -19.58
CA ALA A 25 0.10 8.19 -20.93
C ALA A 25 -1.33 8.74 -20.98
N LEU A 26 -2.15 8.44 -19.98
CA LEU A 26 -3.49 9.01 -19.85
C LEU A 26 -3.45 10.52 -19.63
N GLU A 27 -2.61 11.01 -18.74
CA GLU A 27 -2.45 12.44 -18.48
C GLU A 27 -2.01 13.20 -19.74
N GLU A 28 -1.10 12.65 -20.52
CA GLU A 28 -0.68 13.22 -21.80
C GLU A 28 -1.81 13.26 -22.83
N ARG A 29 -2.59 12.19 -22.94
CA ARG A 29 -3.74 12.11 -23.85
C ARG A 29 -4.86 13.06 -23.44
N ILE A 30 -5.14 13.20 -22.16
CA ILE A 30 -6.12 14.16 -21.61
C ILE A 30 -5.71 15.58 -21.96
N ARG A 31 -4.43 15.89 -21.80
CA ARG A 31 -3.87 17.19 -22.14
C ARG A 31 -3.97 17.47 -23.65
N ALA A 32 -3.68 16.46 -24.47
CA ALA A 32 -3.79 16.56 -25.93
C ALA A 32 -5.25 16.72 -26.40
N LEU A 33 -6.22 16.12 -25.69
CA LEU A 33 -7.64 16.26 -25.98
C LEU A 33 -8.15 17.69 -25.74
N GLY A 34 -7.51 18.45 -24.86
CA GLY A 34 -7.89 19.82 -24.55
C GLY A 34 -9.21 19.96 -23.78
N LYS A 35 -9.71 18.90 -23.18
CA LYS A 35 -10.96 18.86 -22.39
C LYS A 35 -10.69 18.43 -20.94
N PRO A 36 -10.03 19.27 -20.13
CA PRO A 36 -9.68 18.92 -18.77
C PRO A 36 -10.89 18.70 -17.86
N ASP A 37 -12.05 19.24 -18.22
CA ASP A 37 -13.28 19.10 -17.43
C ASP A 37 -13.84 17.67 -17.44
N LEU A 38 -13.48 16.86 -18.43
CA LEU A 38 -13.93 15.48 -18.54
C LEU A 38 -13.16 14.52 -17.62
N PHE A 39 -11.98 14.90 -17.20
CA PHE A 39 -11.10 14.11 -16.35
C PHE A 39 -10.71 14.88 -15.08
N GLY A 40 -10.64 14.15 -13.98
CA GLY A 40 -10.10 14.64 -12.72
C GLY A 40 -8.77 13.97 -12.39
N GLU A 41 -8.67 13.50 -11.18
CA GLU A 41 -7.47 12.86 -10.66
C GLU A 41 -7.34 11.40 -11.11
N ILE A 42 -6.11 10.95 -11.33
CA ILE A 42 -5.78 9.55 -11.59
C ILE A 42 -4.93 9.04 -10.44
N LEU A 43 -5.39 8.00 -9.76
CA LEU A 43 -4.72 7.39 -8.62
C LEU A 43 -4.19 5.99 -8.97
N VAL A 44 -2.95 5.73 -8.59
CA VAL A 44 -2.37 4.40 -8.60
C VAL A 44 -2.37 3.87 -7.16
N PRO A 45 -3.22 2.87 -6.82
CA PRO A 45 -3.28 2.34 -5.46
C PRO A 45 -1.95 1.69 -5.09
N SER A 46 -1.14 2.37 -4.30
CA SER A 46 0.16 1.87 -3.84
C SER A 46 0.49 2.36 -2.45
N GLU A 47 1.16 1.54 -1.69
CA GLU A 47 1.69 1.85 -0.37
C GLU A 47 3.20 1.95 -0.44
N LYS A 48 3.77 2.99 0.17
CA LYS A 48 5.21 3.08 0.36
C LYS A 48 5.58 2.30 1.62
N VAL A 49 6.32 1.23 1.45
CA VAL A 49 6.83 0.42 2.56
C VAL A 49 8.31 0.69 2.73
N VAL A 50 8.71 1.04 3.95
CA VAL A 50 10.11 1.18 4.31
C VAL A 50 10.60 -0.15 4.89
N GLU A 51 11.47 -0.84 4.16
CA GLU A 51 12.07 -2.09 4.61
C GLU A 51 13.53 -1.88 4.99
N LEU A 52 13.96 -2.54 6.06
CA LEU A 52 15.37 -2.61 6.44
C LEU A 52 16.01 -3.81 5.74
N VAL A 53 16.76 -3.55 4.67
CA VAL A 53 17.53 -4.57 3.97
C VAL A 53 19.02 -4.34 4.25
N LYS A 54 19.69 -5.30 4.87
CA LYS A 54 21.12 -5.24 5.22
C LYS A 54 21.53 -3.98 6.00
N GLY A 55 20.68 -3.53 6.93
CA GLY A 55 20.94 -2.34 7.75
C GLY A 55 20.71 -1.00 7.05
N LYS A 56 20.26 -1.00 5.79
CA LYS A 56 19.91 0.21 5.05
C LYS A 56 18.40 0.31 4.89
N LYS A 57 17.86 1.51 5.09
CA LYS A 57 16.44 1.79 4.81
C LYS A 57 16.23 1.77 3.31
N LYS A 58 15.47 0.81 2.82
CA LYS A 58 15.03 0.74 1.43
C LYS A 58 13.55 1.06 1.37
N THR A 59 13.21 2.11 0.64
CA THR A 59 11.81 2.45 0.38
C THR A 59 11.35 1.67 -0.85
N SER A 60 10.42 0.75 -0.66
CA SER A 60 9.74 0.06 -1.76
C SER A 60 8.27 0.46 -1.79
N SER A 61 7.66 0.51 -2.96
CA SER A 61 6.22 0.69 -3.06
C SER A 61 5.54 -0.65 -3.22
N ARG A 62 4.68 -0.98 -2.28
CA ARG A 62 3.80 -2.13 -2.35
C ARG A 62 2.48 -1.71 -2.95
N LYS A 63 2.02 -2.39 -3.98
CA LYS A 63 0.75 -2.12 -4.63
C LYS A 63 -0.36 -2.90 -3.91
N PHE A 64 -1.43 -2.21 -3.51
CA PHE A 64 -2.62 -2.88 -2.95
C PHE A 64 -3.36 -3.69 -3.99
N PHE A 65 -3.48 -3.13 -5.20
CA PHE A 65 -4.18 -3.74 -6.32
C PHE A 65 -3.27 -3.67 -7.55
N PRO A 66 -2.33 -4.63 -7.71
CA PRO A 66 -1.47 -4.64 -8.89
C PRO A 66 -2.29 -4.78 -10.17
N GLY A 67 -2.00 -3.95 -11.16
CA GLY A 67 -2.71 -3.93 -12.42
C GLY A 67 -4.03 -3.14 -12.43
N TYR A 68 -4.28 -2.30 -11.41
CA TYR A 68 -5.44 -1.42 -11.36
C TYR A 68 -5.05 0.03 -11.12
N ILE A 69 -5.78 0.92 -11.75
CA ILE A 69 -5.72 2.38 -11.50
C ILE A 69 -7.14 2.92 -11.30
N LEU A 70 -7.25 3.98 -10.52
CA LEU A 70 -8.49 4.69 -10.30
C LEU A 70 -8.48 5.98 -11.12
N VAL A 71 -9.51 6.19 -11.92
CA VAL A 71 -9.65 7.37 -12.77
C VAL A 71 -10.94 8.11 -12.42
N ASN A 72 -10.80 9.38 -12.06
CA ASN A 72 -11.95 10.28 -11.89
C ASN A 72 -12.26 10.90 -13.25
N MET A 73 -13.40 10.55 -13.81
CA MET A 73 -13.76 10.98 -15.15
C MET A 73 -15.27 11.04 -15.36
N ARG A 74 -15.69 11.84 -16.30
CA ARG A 74 -17.04 11.78 -16.86
C ARG A 74 -17.05 10.70 -17.95
N LEU A 75 -17.77 9.62 -17.71
CA LEU A 75 -17.83 8.50 -18.65
C LEU A 75 -18.77 8.80 -19.80
N ASN A 76 -18.22 8.86 -21.00
CA ASN A 76 -18.95 8.93 -22.27
C ASN A 76 -18.18 8.12 -23.34
N ASN A 77 -18.70 8.04 -24.54
CA ASN A 77 -18.05 7.30 -25.62
C ASN A 77 -16.64 7.83 -25.94
N GLU A 78 -16.42 9.12 -25.91
CA GLU A 78 -15.13 9.75 -26.17
C GLU A 78 -14.08 9.39 -25.11
N THR A 79 -14.43 9.57 -23.83
CA THR A 79 -13.52 9.26 -22.70
C THR A 79 -13.28 7.75 -22.56
N TRP A 80 -14.28 6.95 -22.78
CA TRP A 80 -14.18 5.49 -22.79
C TRP A 80 -13.19 4.99 -23.85
N HIS A 81 -13.32 5.47 -25.09
CA HIS A 81 -12.39 5.16 -26.17
C HIS A 81 -10.96 5.65 -25.87
N LEU A 82 -10.81 6.84 -25.31
CA LEU A 82 -9.53 7.40 -24.96
C LEU A 82 -8.79 6.51 -23.96
N VAL A 83 -9.45 6.10 -22.89
CA VAL A 83 -8.87 5.23 -21.85
C VAL A 83 -8.58 3.84 -22.43
N LYS A 84 -9.54 3.25 -23.11
CA LYS A 84 -9.42 1.89 -23.67
C LYS A 84 -8.33 1.78 -24.74
N SER A 85 -8.11 2.83 -25.52
CA SER A 85 -7.07 2.88 -26.55
C SER A 85 -5.68 3.22 -26.03
N THR A 86 -5.55 3.54 -24.75
CA THR A 86 -4.25 3.80 -24.12
C THR A 86 -3.41 2.52 -24.06
N PRO A 87 -2.12 2.56 -24.47
CA PRO A 87 -1.25 1.39 -24.39
C PRO A 87 -1.16 0.81 -23.00
N LYS A 88 -1.15 -0.52 -22.90
CA LYS A 88 -1.09 -1.30 -21.64
C LYS A 88 -2.37 -1.26 -20.78
N VAL A 89 -3.43 -0.64 -21.24
CA VAL A 89 -4.77 -0.74 -20.65
C VAL A 89 -5.48 -1.95 -21.24
N THR A 90 -6.02 -2.80 -20.38
CA THR A 90 -6.85 -3.95 -20.81
C THR A 90 -8.33 -3.60 -20.91
N GLY A 91 -8.78 -2.64 -20.10
CA GLY A 91 -10.16 -2.16 -20.11
C GLY A 91 -10.63 -1.69 -18.72
N PHE A 92 -11.91 -1.38 -18.62
CA PHE A 92 -12.56 -1.04 -17.36
C PHE A 92 -12.96 -2.30 -16.60
N LEU A 93 -12.81 -2.26 -15.27
CA LEU A 93 -13.28 -3.35 -14.42
C LEU A 93 -14.82 -3.40 -14.41
N GLY A 94 -15.36 -4.59 -14.58
CA GLY A 94 -16.82 -4.80 -14.62
C GLY A 94 -17.51 -4.28 -15.88
N GLY A 95 -16.75 -3.74 -16.81
CA GLY A 95 -17.26 -3.22 -18.08
C GLY A 95 -17.35 -4.27 -19.17
N GLY A 96 -18.46 -4.26 -19.89
CA GLY A 96 -18.63 -4.97 -21.14
C GLY A 96 -18.21 -4.13 -22.35
N SER A 97 -18.88 -4.36 -23.47
CA SER A 97 -18.68 -3.56 -24.69
C SER A 97 -19.38 -2.20 -24.68
N ASP A 98 -20.14 -1.92 -23.65
CA ASP A 98 -20.96 -0.72 -23.51
C ASP A 98 -20.46 0.15 -22.33
N PRO A 99 -20.12 1.43 -22.56
CA PRO A 99 -19.74 2.35 -21.49
C PRO A 99 -20.78 2.48 -20.37
N SER A 100 -22.06 2.36 -20.70
CA SER A 100 -23.14 2.50 -19.72
C SER A 100 -23.21 1.37 -18.70
N SER A 101 -22.57 0.25 -18.97
CA SER A 101 -22.53 -0.93 -18.09
C SER A 101 -21.40 -0.90 -17.06
N ILE A 102 -20.52 0.10 -17.12
CA ILE A 102 -19.36 0.18 -16.24
C ILE A 102 -19.76 0.73 -14.88
N PRO A 103 -19.54 -0.02 -13.78
CA PRO A 103 -19.87 0.47 -12.45
C PRO A 103 -18.88 1.54 -11.98
N SER A 104 -19.39 2.58 -11.35
CA SER A 104 -18.59 3.57 -10.64
C SER A 104 -18.29 3.14 -9.22
N ILE A 105 -17.18 3.60 -8.66
CA ILE A 105 -16.84 3.41 -7.25
C ILE A 105 -17.31 4.62 -6.45
N PRO A 106 -17.90 4.42 -5.26
CA PRO A 106 -18.22 5.51 -4.37
C PRO A 106 -16.97 6.28 -3.94
N GLU A 107 -17.10 7.60 -3.82
CA GLU A 107 -15.99 8.44 -3.36
C GLU A 107 -15.49 8.05 -1.96
N SER A 108 -16.34 7.49 -1.13
CA SER A 108 -15.97 6.97 0.19
C SER A 108 -14.92 5.86 0.12
N GLU A 109 -15.06 4.92 -0.82
CA GLU A 109 -14.06 3.86 -1.04
C GLU A 109 -12.74 4.42 -1.56
N VAL A 110 -12.81 5.40 -2.45
CA VAL A 110 -11.60 6.08 -2.96
C VAL A 110 -10.88 6.82 -1.85
N ARG A 111 -11.60 7.50 -0.96
CA ARG A 111 -11.03 8.17 0.22
C ARG A 111 -10.36 7.19 1.16
N GLU A 112 -10.94 6.03 1.36
CA GLU A 112 -10.36 4.98 2.20
C GLU A 112 -9.04 4.46 1.60
N ILE A 113 -9.01 4.19 0.30
CA ILE A 113 -7.79 3.80 -0.41
C ILE A 113 -6.72 4.89 -0.32
N THR A 114 -7.09 6.15 -0.52
CA THR A 114 -6.18 7.29 -0.42
C THR A 114 -5.64 7.45 1.00
N HIS A 115 -6.48 7.24 2.01
CA HIS A 115 -6.08 7.28 3.42
C HIS A 115 -5.07 6.17 3.74
N GLN A 116 -5.31 4.96 3.28
CA GLN A 116 -4.37 3.85 3.42
C GLN A 116 -3.03 4.12 2.72
N MET A 117 -3.05 4.74 1.54
CA MET A 117 -1.83 5.17 0.84
C MET A 117 -1.05 6.20 1.66
N ALA A 118 -1.74 7.17 2.25
CA ALA A 118 -1.13 8.20 3.09
C ALA A 118 -0.60 7.63 4.42
N GLU A 119 -1.34 6.74 5.05
CA GLU A 119 -0.90 6.06 6.28
C GLU A 119 0.31 5.16 6.04
N GLY A 120 0.36 4.43 4.95
CA GLY A 120 1.53 3.66 4.54
C GLY A 120 2.77 4.53 4.29
N ALA A 121 2.58 5.78 3.89
CA ALA A 121 3.67 6.76 3.75
C ALA A 121 4.11 7.39 5.08
N VAL A 122 3.22 7.43 6.08
CA VAL A 122 3.43 8.12 7.38
C VAL A 122 3.78 7.16 8.50
N LYS A 123 3.37 5.90 8.42
CA LYS A 123 3.77 4.87 9.37
C LYS A 123 5.00 4.12 8.87
N PRO A 124 6.21 4.51 9.28
CA PRO A 124 7.13 3.45 9.61
C PRO A 124 6.34 2.56 10.59
N LYS A 125 6.29 1.24 10.35
CA LYS A 125 5.82 0.30 11.38
C LYS A 125 6.34 0.85 12.69
N PRO A 126 5.51 1.05 13.74
CA PRO A 126 6.03 1.57 14.98
C PRO A 126 7.25 0.74 15.29
N LYS A 127 8.41 1.37 15.30
CA LYS A 127 9.56 0.78 15.96
C LYS A 127 9.01 0.51 17.33
N VAL A 128 8.71 -0.74 17.63
CA VAL A 128 8.44 -1.12 19.00
C VAL A 128 9.75 -0.81 19.68
N LEU A 129 9.83 0.37 20.27
CA LEU A 129 11.00 0.81 20.99
C LEU A 129 11.00 0.02 22.26
N PHE A 130 11.76 -1.06 22.25
CA PHE A 130 12.10 -1.78 23.47
C PHE A 130 13.22 -0.98 24.14
N GLU A 131 13.08 -0.76 25.41
CA GLU A 131 14.10 -0.13 26.23
C GLU A 131 14.85 -1.20 27.04
N GLN A 132 16.10 -0.93 27.32
CA GLN A 132 16.90 -1.80 28.19
C GLN A 132 16.26 -1.88 29.59
N GLY A 133 16.08 -3.08 30.09
CA GLY A 133 15.40 -3.35 31.35
C GLY A 133 13.87 -3.55 31.25
N GLU A 134 13.31 -3.46 30.06
CA GLU A 134 11.88 -3.66 29.83
C GLU A 134 11.54 -5.16 29.83
N GLN A 135 10.40 -5.51 30.43
CA GLN A 135 9.89 -6.87 30.40
C GLN A 135 9.17 -7.14 29.09
N VAL A 136 9.52 -8.27 28.48
CA VAL A 136 8.95 -8.71 27.19
C VAL A 136 8.55 -10.18 27.26
N LYS A 137 7.58 -10.53 26.44
CA LYS A 137 7.15 -11.92 26.25
C LYS A 137 7.54 -12.37 24.83
N VAL A 138 8.11 -13.55 24.72
CA VAL A 138 8.42 -14.14 23.43
C VAL A 138 7.16 -14.75 22.84
N ILE A 139 6.79 -14.32 21.62
CA ILE A 139 5.56 -14.74 20.93
C ILE A 139 5.80 -15.70 19.78
N ASP A 140 7.04 -15.84 19.33
CA ASP A 140 7.40 -16.72 18.22
C ASP A 140 8.82 -17.29 18.40
N GLY A 141 9.03 -18.48 17.85
CA GLY A 141 10.30 -19.18 17.88
C GLY A 141 10.41 -20.26 18.96
N PRO A 142 11.60 -20.82 19.18
CA PRO A 142 11.82 -21.94 20.13
C PRO A 142 11.60 -21.55 21.60
N PHE A 143 11.55 -20.26 21.91
CA PHE A 143 11.32 -19.71 23.26
C PHE A 143 9.94 -19.08 23.41
N GLN A 144 9.00 -19.44 22.56
CA GLN A 144 7.62 -18.97 22.64
C GLN A 144 7.04 -19.16 24.06
N ASP A 145 6.28 -18.17 24.52
CA ASP A 145 5.65 -18.12 25.86
C ASP A 145 6.62 -17.90 27.03
N PHE A 146 7.91 -17.73 26.79
CA PHE A 146 8.84 -17.32 27.84
C PHE A 146 8.82 -15.81 28.05
N ASN A 147 8.94 -15.41 29.31
CA ASN A 147 9.14 -14.02 29.69
C ASN A 147 10.63 -13.73 29.86
N GLY A 148 11.02 -12.54 29.45
CA GLY A 148 12.40 -12.10 29.58
C GLY A 148 12.50 -10.62 29.85
N VAL A 149 13.73 -10.16 30.08
CA VAL A 149 14.06 -8.75 30.28
C VAL A 149 15.04 -8.34 29.18
N VAL A 150 14.81 -7.21 28.56
CA VAL A 150 15.69 -6.69 27.51
C VAL A 150 17.03 -6.26 28.13
N GLU A 151 18.10 -6.93 27.72
CA GLU A 151 19.47 -6.62 28.10
C GLU A 151 20.09 -5.56 27.19
N GLU A 152 19.89 -5.70 25.90
CA GLU A 152 20.44 -4.82 24.86
C GLU A 152 19.49 -4.71 23.68
N VAL A 153 19.38 -3.51 23.13
CA VAL A 153 18.58 -3.25 21.90
C VAL A 153 19.52 -2.90 20.77
N LYS A 154 19.40 -3.60 19.65
CA LYS A 154 20.16 -3.33 18.42
C LYS A 154 19.22 -2.83 17.32
N PRO A 155 18.81 -1.56 17.35
CA PRO A 155 17.81 -1.05 16.42
C PRO A 155 18.28 -1.08 14.96
N ASP A 156 19.59 -0.98 14.72
CA ASP A 156 20.18 -1.03 13.38
C ASP A 156 20.01 -2.38 12.71
N LYS A 157 19.95 -3.46 13.49
CA LYS A 157 19.77 -4.84 13.02
C LYS A 157 18.33 -5.35 13.17
N GLY A 158 17.45 -4.57 13.80
CA GLY A 158 16.09 -5.01 14.11
C GLY A 158 16.04 -6.15 15.12
N LYS A 159 17.06 -6.29 15.95
CA LYS A 159 17.21 -7.37 16.94
C LYS A 159 17.39 -6.81 18.33
N LEU A 160 17.03 -7.62 19.30
CA LEU A 160 17.28 -7.32 20.71
C LEU A 160 17.80 -8.56 21.42
N ARG A 161 18.59 -8.33 22.46
CA ARG A 161 19.03 -9.39 23.34
C ARG A 161 18.16 -9.39 24.59
N VAL A 162 17.53 -10.51 24.84
CA VAL A 162 16.62 -10.71 25.97
C VAL A 162 17.19 -11.73 26.92
N LEU A 163 17.21 -11.41 28.20
CA LEU A 163 17.54 -12.39 29.26
C LEU A 163 16.27 -13.18 29.59
N ILE A 164 16.25 -14.44 29.16
CA ILE A 164 15.15 -15.34 29.41
C ILE A 164 15.54 -16.26 30.57
N SER A 165 14.64 -16.40 31.55
CA SER A 165 14.83 -17.37 32.64
C SER A 165 14.50 -18.77 32.16
N ILE A 166 15.53 -19.57 31.91
CA ILE A 166 15.41 -20.97 31.51
C ILE A 166 15.96 -21.82 32.67
N PHE A 167 15.12 -22.67 33.25
CA PHE A 167 15.49 -23.51 34.39
C PHE A 167 16.14 -22.76 35.57
N GLY A 168 15.62 -21.56 35.86
CA GLY A 168 16.15 -20.71 36.93
C GLY A 168 17.47 -19.99 36.62
N ARG A 169 17.93 -20.02 35.35
CA ARG A 169 19.13 -19.34 34.88
C ARG A 169 18.78 -18.29 33.84
N ALA A 170 19.26 -17.06 34.03
CA ALA A 170 19.13 -16.03 33.03
C ALA A 170 20.07 -16.33 31.86
N THR A 171 19.48 -16.60 30.70
CA THR A 171 20.18 -16.90 29.46
C THR A 171 19.95 -15.81 28.44
N PRO A 172 21.00 -15.15 27.93
CA PRO A 172 20.85 -14.13 26.88
C PRO A 172 20.51 -14.81 25.55
N VAL A 173 19.41 -14.37 24.93
CA VAL A 173 18.94 -14.85 23.63
C VAL A 173 18.74 -13.65 22.72
N GLU A 174 19.27 -13.73 21.49
CA GLU A 174 19.05 -12.72 20.47
C GLU A 174 17.79 -13.06 19.68
N LEU A 175 16.83 -12.13 19.67
CA LEU A 175 15.53 -12.27 19.03
C LEU A 175 15.25 -11.07 18.11
N ASP A 176 14.45 -11.30 17.09
CA ASP A 176 13.96 -10.21 16.24
C ASP A 176 12.82 -9.44 16.94
N PHE A 177 12.66 -8.16 16.65
CA PHE A 177 11.61 -7.33 17.24
C PHE A 177 10.20 -7.90 17.05
N VAL A 178 9.98 -8.63 15.96
CA VAL A 178 8.69 -9.26 15.65
C VAL A 178 8.41 -10.53 16.47
N GLN A 179 9.43 -11.07 17.13
CA GLN A 179 9.32 -12.31 17.93
C GLN A 179 8.98 -12.06 19.40
N VAL A 180 8.96 -10.81 19.82
CA VAL A 180 8.66 -10.40 21.20
C VAL A 180 7.63 -9.27 21.22
N GLU A 181 6.86 -9.24 22.30
CA GLU A 181 5.93 -8.14 22.60
C GLU A 181 6.16 -7.63 24.02
N LYS A 182 5.71 -6.43 24.30
CA LYS A 182 5.75 -5.88 25.65
C LYS A 182 4.85 -6.68 26.56
N ALA A 183 5.42 -7.10 27.67
CA ALA A 183 4.68 -7.86 28.67
C ALA A 183 3.68 -6.99 29.43
#